data_2019b7790e1745e9d88cd0f9c72c4670
#
_entry.id   2019b7790e1745e9d88cd0f9c72c4670
#
_cell.length_a   1.000
_cell.length_b   1.000
_cell.length_c   1.000
_cell.angle_alpha   90.00
_cell.angle_beta   90.00
_cell.angle_gamma   90.00
#
_symmetry.space_group_name_H-M   'P 1'
#
loop_
_entity.id
_entity.type
_entity.pdbx_description
1 polymer ?
#
loop_
_entity_poly.entity_id
_entity_poly.type
_entity_poly.pdbx_seq_one_letter_code
_entity_poly.pdbx_strand_id
1 'polypeptide(L)'
;QTKAIYSDGAGSGGKMVDAFATLSVVDLLVDDDLTVTGSVAVTGDYSSATSGTSNLRLGANAGNSITSGGNYNVVVGDNAGTAITTGDGNVLLGFNAGDEVTTGTNNVAIGYLALSSEDEHGSNVAIGRQALRNQNAGAEAYNVAIGSLAGTAVTTGISNTIIGGLAGDALVDADSNVAIGKSALSSDTLGSRSIAIGASALLVQNFTSATNSYNTAVGYLAGGAVTTGTKNTLMGGLVGDAFTTGTRNVAIGMSALTADTQGNYSTAIGHGTLATQNFTSSTDTYNTAVGYDAGVSVTTGIRNTIIGGQAGDTLTDADYNTALGFGSLGFDQLGSRTTAIGYKALGTQRFTSATDAYNTAVGYNAGLAVTTGLQNTIIGSLAGDALTDADFN
;
A
#
# COMPACT_ATOMS: atom_id res chain seq x y z
N GLN A 1 -56.07 22.01 -28.55
CA GLN A 1 -57.32 21.27 -28.22
C GLN A 1 -57.28 20.96 -26.74
N THR A 2 -58.18 21.63 -25.97
CA THR A 2 -58.41 21.32 -24.57
C THR A 2 -59.13 19.98 -24.46
N LYS A 3 -58.47 18.92 -24.05
CA LYS A 3 -59.13 17.66 -23.76
C LYS A 3 -59.71 17.71 -22.34
N ALA A 4 -61.01 17.47 -22.22
CA ALA A 4 -61.70 17.44 -20.95
C ALA A 4 -61.27 16.18 -20.16
N ILE A 5 -60.77 16.35 -18.97
CA ILE A 5 -60.54 15.30 -17.98
C ILE A 5 -61.81 15.18 -17.14
N TYR A 6 -62.46 14.05 -17.11
CA TYR A 6 -63.66 13.85 -16.30
C TYR A 6 -63.29 13.23 -14.92
N SER A 7 -63.77 13.84 -13.86
CA SER A 7 -63.81 13.25 -12.53
C SER A 7 -64.92 12.19 -12.50
N ASP A 8 -64.71 11.09 -11.74
CA ASP A 8 -65.72 10.02 -11.51
C ASP A 8 -66.95 10.50 -10.70
N GLY A 9 -66.98 11.75 -10.32
CA GLY A 9 -68.08 12.41 -9.60
C GLY A 9 -68.16 12.02 -8.11
N ALA A 10 -67.16 11.40 -7.52
CA ALA A 10 -67.19 10.92 -6.16
C ALA A 10 -66.72 11.99 -5.11
N GLY A 11 -67.02 13.26 -5.28
CA GLY A 11 -66.72 14.31 -4.29
C GLY A 11 -65.21 14.47 -3.97
N SER A 12 -64.81 14.80 -2.75
CA SER A 12 -63.45 15.06 -2.33
C SER A 12 -62.51 13.82 -2.30
N GLY A 13 -62.91 12.68 -2.84
CA GLY A 13 -62.13 11.46 -3.00
C GLY A 13 -62.22 10.86 -4.40
N GLY A 14 -62.75 11.62 -5.37
CA GLY A 14 -62.88 11.18 -6.75
C GLY A 14 -61.57 10.87 -7.41
N LYS A 15 -61.44 9.65 -7.95
CA LYS A 15 -60.30 9.26 -8.79
C LYS A 15 -60.50 9.87 -10.19
N MET A 16 -59.48 10.49 -10.76
CA MET A 16 -59.47 10.72 -12.21
C MET A 16 -59.38 9.38 -12.93
N VAL A 17 -60.44 9.01 -13.64
CA VAL A 17 -60.48 7.80 -14.44
C VAL A 17 -59.98 8.20 -15.85
N ASP A 18 -58.91 7.55 -16.26
CA ASP A 18 -58.39 7.71 -17.60
C ASP A 18 -59.45 7.26 -18.62
N ALA A 19 -60.00 8.19 -19.36
CA ALA A 19 -60.95 7.90 -20.43
C ALA A 19 -60.25 7.40 -21.70
N PHE A 20 -58.92 7.33 -21.71
CA PHE A 20 -58.13 6.91 -22.87
C PHE A 20 -57.06 5.90 -22.44
N ALA A 21 -57.07 4.73 -23.02
CA ALA A 21 -56.05 3.70 -22.84
C ALA A 21 -54.62 4.15 -23.12
N THR A 22 -54.44 5.27 -23.81
CA THR A 22 -53.17 5.96 -24.06
C THR A 22 -53.40 7.45 -24.13
N LEU A 23 -52.93 8.22 -23.12
CA LEU A 23 -52.85 9.66 -23.19
C LEU A 23 -51.48 10.03 -23.78
N SER A 24 -51.46 10.52 -25.03
CA SER A 24 -50.26 11.12 -25.62
C SER A 24 -50.34 12.64 -25.47
N VAL A 25 -49.51 13.22 -24.62
CA VAL A 25 -49.33 14.68 -24.52
C VAL A 25 -47.96 15.01 -25.08
N VAL A 26 -47.92 16.06 -25.90
CA VAL A 26 -46.66 16.54 -26.49
C VAL A 26 -45.78 17.17 -25.40
N ASP A 27 -46.39 17.93 -24.46
CA ASP A 27 -45.75 18.51 -23.30
C ASP A 27 -46.69 18.39 -22.11
N LEU A 28 -46.24 17.80 -20.98
CA LEU A 28 -46.93 17.79 -19.70
C LEU A 28 -46.23 18.76 -18.76
N LEU A 29 -46.84 19.91 -18.51
CA LEU A 29 -46.39 20.83 -17.46
C LEU A 29 -47.17 20.53 -16.17
N VAL A 30 -46.47 20.23 -15.09
CA VAL A 30 -47.02 20.08 -13.74
C VAL A 30 -46.45 21.19 -12.91
N ASP A 31 -47.31 22.11 -12.42
CA ASP A 31 -46.95 23.30 -11.65
C ASP A 31 -46.54 22.95 -10.19
N ASP A 32 -46.82 21.73 -9.76
CA ASP A 32 -46.53 21.21 -8.42
C ASP A 32 -45.97 19.77 -8.51
N ASP A 33 -46.36 18.85 -7.66
CA ASP A 33 -45.81 17.50 -7.64
C ASP A 33 -46.48 16.56 -8.66
N LEU A 34 -45.69 15.81 -9.42
CA LEU A 34 -46.14 14.64 -10.17
C LEU A 34 -45.99 13.39 -9.35
N THR A 35 -47.09 12.86 -8.80
CA THR A 35 -47.11 11.58 -8.08
C THR A 35 -47.45 10.43 -9.04
N VAL A 36 -46.50 9.52 -9.27
CA VAL A 36 -46.68 8.30 -10.04
C VAL A 36 -46.67 7.10 -9.09
N THR A 37 -47.82 6.39 -8.97
CA THR A 37 -47.93 5.20 -8.09
C THR A 37 -47.41 3.92 -8.72
N GLY A 38 -46.98 3.96 -9.95
CA GLY A 38 -46.38 2.87 -10.72
C GLY A 38 -44.95 3.21 -11.19
N SER A 39 -44.54 2.56 -12.27
CA SER A 39 -43.24 2.85 -12.90
C SER A 39 -43.31 4.01 -13.85
N VAL A 40 -42.27 4.86 -13.90
CA VAL A 40 -42.05 5.83 -14.96
C VAL A 40 -41.09 5.19 -15.97
N ALA A 41 -41.56 4.95 -17.20
CA ALA A 41 -40.72 4.50 -18.31
C ALA A 41 -40.44 5.71 -19.22
N VAL A 42 -39.16 6.13 -19.28
CA VAL A 42 -38.72 7.17 -20.20
C VAL A 42 -38.07 6.48 -21.40
N THR A 43 -38.66 6.65 -22.60
CA THR A 43 -38.14 6.06 -23.84
C THR A 43 -37.14 6.96 -24.58
N GLY A 44 -36.89 8.16 -24.07
CA GLY A 44 -35.89 9.13 -24.53
C GLY A 44 -34.97 9.50 -23.39
N ASP A 45 -34.19 10.55 -23.54
CA ASP A 45 -33.27 11.04 -22.55
C ASP A 45 -34.02 11.69 -21.36
N TYR A 46 -33.63 11.34 -20.13
CA TYR A 46 -34.02 12.07 -18.92
C TYR A 46 -33.07 13.26 -18.77
N SER A 47 -33.51 14.45 -19.10
CA SER A 47 -32.73 15.66 -18.92
C SER A 47 -33.32 16.57 -17.85
N SER A 48 -32.49 17.08 -16.95
CA SER A 48 -32.87 18.19 -16.08
C SER A 48 -32.51 19.52 -16.74
N ALA A 49 -33.36 20.53 -16.59
CA ALA A 49 -33.12 21.84 -17.20
C ALA A 49 -31.90 22.51 -16.56
N THR A 50 -30.76 22.51 -17.27
CA THR A 50 -29.58 23.31 -16.98
C THR A 50 -29.20 24.12 -18.21
N SER A 51 -28.38 25.16 -18.03
CA SER A 51 -27.82 25.89 -19.16
C SER A 51 -26.79 25.08 -19.97
N GLY A 52 -26.24 23.99 -19.38
CA GLY A 52 -25.36 23.02 -20.04
C GLY A 52 -26.13 21.88 -20.70
N THR A 53 -25.43 21.00 -21.39
CA THR A 53 -25.98 19.90 -22.23
C THR A 53 -25.81 18.55 -21.51
N SER A 54 -26.84 17.69 -21.58
CA SER A 54 -26.80 16.28 -21.14
C SER A 54 -26.39 16.08 -19.67
N ASN A 55 -26.90 16.92 -18.77
CA ASN A 55 -26.68 16.78 -17.33
C ASN A 55 -27.86 16.04 -16.67
N LEU A 56 -27.55 15.12 -15.71
CA LEU A 56 -28.52 14.51 -14.80
C LEU A 56 -28.37 15.12 -13.41
N ARG A 57 -29.45 15.68 -12.87
CA ARG A 57 -29.50 16.30 -11.53
C ARG A 57 -30.64 15.72 -10.70
N LEU A 58 -30.32 15.20 -9.50
CA LEU A 58 -31.32 14.68 -8.56
C LEU A 58 -30.92 15.06 -7.13
N GLY A 59 -31.70 15.88 -6.45
CA GLY A 59 -31.46 16.32 -5.08
C GLY A 59 -31.55 17.83 -4.94
N ALA A 60 -31.72 18.31 -3.70
CA ALA A 60 -31.76 19.74 -3.41
C ALA A 60 -30.40 20.37 -3.75
N ASN A 61 -30.43 21.45 -4.52
CA ASN A 61 -29.25 22.18 -5.01
C ASN A 61 -28.23 21.35 -5.82
N ALA A 62 -28.57 20.10 -6.22
CA ALA A 62 -27.65 19.30 -7.03
C ALA A 62 -27.32 20.05 -8.33
N GLY A 63 -26.02 20.37 -8.56
CA GLY A 63 -25.52 21.05 -9.77
C GLY A 63 -26.28 22.34 -10.11
N ASN A 64 -26.75 23.10 -9.11
CA ASN A 64 -27.60 24.26 -9.37
C ASN A 64 -26.87 25.46 -9.99
N SER A 65 -25.54 25.50 -9.95
CA SER A 65 -24.71 26.54 -10.55
C SER A 65 -24.26 26.23 -12.00
N ILE A 66 -24.64 25.07 -12.55
CA ILE A 66 -24.23 24.66 -13.92
C ILE A 66 -24.66 25.71 -14.94
N THR A 67 -23.68 26.26 -15.67
CA THR A 67 -23.87 27.27 -16.72
C THR A 67 -23.72 26.66 -18.12
N SER A 68 -23.85 27.49 -19.13
CA SER A 68 -23.54 27.10 -20.54
C SER A 68 -22.06 26.74 -20.66
N GLY A 69 -21.75 25.48 -20.86
CA GLY A 69 -20.39 24.95 -20.86
C GLY A 69 -20.19 23.78 -19.92
N GLY A 70 -20.98 23.69 -18.84
CA GLY A 70 -20.97 22.51 -17.94
C GLY A 70 -21.82 21.37 -18.53
N ASN A 71 -21.20 20.31 -19.07
CA ASN A 71 -21.87 19.28 -19.82
C ASN A 71 -21.57 17.87 -19.28
N TYR A 72 -22.45 16.93 -19.58
CA TYR A 72 -22.24 15.49 -19.29
C TYR A 72 -22.04 15.17 -17.81
N ASN A 73 -22.55 15.97 -16.90
CA ASN A 73 -22.41 15.73 -15.47
C ASN A 73 -23.56 14.87 -14.93
N VAL A 74 -23.24 13.91 -14.06
CA VAL A 74 -24.20 13.14 -13.28
C VAL A 74 -24.08 13.58 -11.83
N VAL A 75 -25.09 14.28 -11.30
CA VAL A 75 -25.07 14.91 -9.98
C VAL A 75 -26.28 14.47 -9.17
N VAL A 76 -26.06 13.63 -8.15
CA VAL A 76 -27.15 13.02 -7.37
C VAL A 76 -26.88 13.15 -5.88
N GLY A 77 -27.75 13.83 -5.15
CA GLY A 77 -27.64 14.07 -3.73
C GLY A 77 -27.78 15.54 -3.37
N ASP A 78 -28.17 15.81 -2.12
CA ASP A 78 -28.28 17.20 -1.66
C ASP A 78 -26.91 17.87 -1.69
N ASN A 79 -26.85 19.05 -2.28
CA ASN A 79 -25.67 19.86 -2.53
C ASN A 79 -24.54 19.16 -3.32
N ALA A 80 -24.77 18.00 -3.95
CA ALA A 80 -23.77 17.42 -4.83
C ALA A 80 -23.44 18.39 -5.96
N GLY A 81 -22.15 18.61 -6.23
CA GLY A 81 -21.67 19.47 -7.31
C GLY A 81 -22.30 20.88 -7.33
N THR A 82 -22.63 21.43 -6.18
CA THR A 82 -23.36 22.73 -6.06
C THR A 82 -22.62 23.86 -6.77
N ALA A 83 -21.29 23.88 -6.72
CA ALA A 83 -20.46 24.93 -7.29
C ALA A 83 -20.15 24.76 -8.79
N ILE A 84 -20.49 23.61 -9.42
CA ILE A 84 -20.16 23.38 -10.85
C ILE A 84 -20.68 24.54 -11.69
N THR A 85 -19.78 25.13 -12.47
CA THR A 85 -20.11 26.15 -13.46
C THR A 85 -19.93 25.62 -14.89
N THR A 86 -18.69 25.42 -15.31
CA THR A 86 -18.32 24.93 -16.65
C THR A 86 -17.60 23.57 -16.63
N GLY A 87 -17.47 22.94 -15.46
CA GLY A 87 -16.87 21.61 -15.34
C GLY A 87 -17.67 20.54 -16.10
N ASP A 88 -16.96 19.69 -16.83
CA ASP A 88 -17.53 18.66 -17.70
C ASP A 88 -17.25 17.23 -17.20
N GLY A 89 -18.18 16.31 -17.49
CA GLY A 89 -17.95 14.88 -17.36
C GLY A 89 -17.79 14.38 -15.92
N ASN A 90 -18.32 15.09 -14.92
CA ASN A 90 -18.21 14.70 -13.52
C ASN A 90 -19.34 13.73 -13.11
N VAL A 91 -19.03 12.74 -12.29
CA VAL A 91 -19.99 11.85 -11.64
C VAL A 91 -19.92 12.09 -10.12
N LEU A 92 -20.90 12.81 -9.59
CA LEU A 92 -20.94 13.24 -8.17
C LEU A 92 -22.20 12.66 -7.50
N LEU A 93 -22.00 11.67 -6.64
CA LEU A 93 -23.12 10.94 -6.01
C LEU A 93 -22.96 10.94 -4.48
N GLY A 94 -23.81 11.63 -3.77
CA GLY A 94 -23.83 11.70 -2.31
C GLY A 94 -24.04 13.12 -1.79
N PHE A 95 -24.33 13.23 -0.49
CA PHE A 95 -24.45 14.53 0.18
C PHE A 95 -23.09 15.25 0.13
N ASN A 96 -23.06 16.48 -0.42
CA ASN A 96 -21.86 17.30 -0.60
C ASN A 96 -20.72 16.56 -1.35
N ALA A 97 -21.05 15.68 -2.28
CA ALA A 97 -20.04 15.07 -3.14
C ALA A 97 -19.57 16.10 -4.19
N GLY A 98 -18.27 16.44 -4.19
CA GLY A 98 -17.71 17.44 -5.11
C GLY A 98 -18.39 18.79 -5.06
N ASP A 99 -18.85 19.24 -3.88
CA ASP A 99 -19.68 20.44 -3.74
C ASP A 99 -18.93 21.75 -4.04
N GLU A 100 -17.59 21.78 -3.95
CA GLU A 100 -16.74 22.91 -4.35
C GLU A 100 -16.20 22.82 -5.79
N VAL A 101 -16.42 21.72 -6.52
CA VAL A 101 -16.00 21.60 -7.93
C VAL A 101 -16.64 22.71 -8.77
N THR A 102 -15.82 23.54 -9.42
CA THR A 102 -16.27 24.67 -10.24
C THR A 102 -16.07 24.40 -11.75
N THR A 103 -14.81 24.36 -12.17
CA THR A 103 -14.39 24.10 -13.56
C THR A 103 -13.71 22.73 -13.73
N GLY A 104 -13.48 22.01 -12.62
CA GLY A 104 -12.88 20.68 -12.63
C GLY A 104 -13.63 19.67 -13.50
N THR A 105 -12.90 18.83 -14.24
CA THR A 105 -13.46 17.90 -15.23
C THR A 105 -13.11 16.45 -14.91
N ASN A 106 -13.97 15.52 -15.38
CA ASN A 106 -13.71 14.08 -15.31
C ASN A 106 -13.48 13.55 -13.89
N ASN A 107 -14.08 14.14 -12.87
CA ASN A 107 -14.02 13.65 -11.50
C ASN A 107 -15.12 12.62 -11.24
N VAL A 108 -14.79 11.59 -10.46
CA VAL A 108 -15.76 10.65 -9.90
C VAL A 108 -15.73 10.80 -8.38
N ALA A 109 -16.79 11.35 -7.78
CA ALA A 109 -16.94 11.49 -6.34
C ALA A 109 -18.21 10.75 -5.88
N ILE A 110 -18.07 9.65 -5.18
CA ILE A 110 -19.19 8.83 -4.70
C ILE A 110 -19.09 8.63 -3.20
N GLY A 111 -19.98 9.26 -2.44
CA GLY A 111 -20.03 9.16 -0.98
C GLY A 111 -20.25 10.51 -0.30
N TYR A 112 -20.56 10.46 0.99
CA TYR A 112 -20.70 11.63 1.85
C TYR A 112 -19.39 12.41 1.89
N LEU A 113 -19.39 13.69 1.47
CA LEU A 113 -18.21 14.58 1.41
C LEU A 113 -17.02 13.98 0.62
N ALA A 114 -17.26 13.15 -0.39
CA ALA A 114 -16.20 12.70 -1.28
C ALA A 114 -15.76 13.86 -2.18
N LEU A 115 -14.45 14.13 -2.27
CA LEU A 115 -13.84 15.19 -3.09
C LEU A 115 -14.49 16.59 -2.86
N SER A 116 -14.81 16.92 -1.60
CA SER A 116 -15.61 18.10 -1.33
C SER A 116 -14.85 19.43 -1.40
N SER A 117 -13.51 19.43 -1.42
CA SER A 117 -12.70 20.66 -1.47
C SER A 117 -11.98 20.89 -2.82
N GLU A 118 -12.13 20.00 -3.79
CA GLU A 118 -11.57 20.21 -5.13
C GLU A 118 -12.38 21.23 -5.91
N ASP A 119 -11.75 22.23 -6.52
CA ASP A 119 -12.44 23.31 -7.22
C ASP A 119 -12.21 23.34 -8.73
N GLU A 120 -10.98 23.49 -9.21
CA GLU A 120 -10.69 23.79 -10.64
C GLU A 120 -10.14 22.61 -11.43
N HIS A 121 -9.62 21.57 -10.78
CA HIS A 121 -8.88 20.48 -11.44
C HIS A 121 -9.67 19.18 -11.46
N GLY A 122 -9.17 18.21 -12.20
CA GLY A 122 -9.95 17.02 -12.51
C GLY A 122 -9.20 15.70 -12.42
N SER A 123 -9.81 14.73 -13.07
CA SER A 123 -9.25 13.38 -13.23
C SER A 123 -9.02 12.62 -11.93
N ASN A 124 -9.85 12.89 -10.91
CA ASN A 124 -9.82 12.21 -9.62
C ASN A 124 -10.92 11.17 -9.51
N VAL A 125 -10.64 10.06 -8.80
CA VAL A 125 -11.62 9.06 -8.39
C VAL A 125 -11.67 8.99 -6.87
N ALA A 126 -12.75 9.44 -6.27
CA ALA A 126 -12.98 9.45 -4.83
C ALA A 126 -14.26 8.66 -4.49
N ILE A 127 -14.13 7.42 -4.03
CA ILE A 127 -15.27 6.54 -3.72
C ILE A 127 -15.23 6.13 -2.25
N GLY A 128 -16.17 6.63 -1.47
CA GLY A 128 -16.29 6.36 -0.04
C GLY A 128 -16.53 7.63 0.76
N ARG A 129 -16.97 7.46 2.01
CA ARG A 129 -17.18 8.58 2.93
C ARG A 129 -15.87 9.35 3.12
N GLN A 130 -15.85 10.64 2.75
CA GLN A 130 -14.71 11.54 2.88
C GLN A 130 -13.44 11.07 2.14
N ALA A 131 -13.56 10.26 1.08
CA ALA A 131 -12.43 9.95 0.21
C ALA A 131 -11.96 11.23 -0.48
N LEU A 132 -10.66 11.52 -0.46
CA LEU A 132 -10.03 12.76 -0.99
C LEU A 132 -10.75 14.04 -0.57
N ARG A 133 -11.28 14.09 0.65
CA ARG A 133 -12.12 15.21 1.09
C ARG A 133 -11.43 16.55 0.96
N ASN A 134 -10.16 16.67 1.32
CA ASN A 134 -9.41 17.92 1.38
C ASN A 134 -8.58 18.18 0.10
N GLN A 135 -8.72 17.32 -0.91
CA GLN A 135 -8.00 17.47 -2.17
C GLN A 135 -8.31 18.81 -2.80
N ASN A 136 -7.27 19.58 -3.08
CA ASN A 136 -7.31 20.79 -3.90
C ASN A 136 -5.91 21.04 -4.46
N ALA A 137 -5.57 20.35 -5.55
CA ALA A 137 -4.28 20.48 -6.20
C ALA A 137 -4.29 21.63 -7.20
N GLY A 138 -3.24 22.40 -7.29
CA GLY A 138 -3.10 23.45 -8.30
C GLY A 138 -2.89 22.91 -9.73
N ALA A 139 -3.20 21.65 -10.01
CA ALA A 139 -3.04 20.95 -11.30
C ALA A 139 -3.90 19.67 -11.34
N GLU A 140 -4.03 19.04 -12.51
CA GLU A 140 -4.65 17.71 -12.66
C GLU A 140 -4.00 16.70 -11.70
N ALA A 141 -4.78 16.13 -10.79
CA ALA A 141 -4.22 15.37 -9.67
C ALA A 141 -4.07 13.86 -9.96
N TYR A 142 -4.93 13.27 -10.78
CA TYR A 142 -4.90 11.83 -11.10
C TYR A 142 -4.89 10.93 -9.87
N ASN A 143 -5.53 11.33 -8.76
CA ASN A 143 -5.62 10.52 -7.57
C ASN A 143 -6.79 9.54 -7.67
N VAL A 144 -6.55 8.29 -7.22
CA VAL A 144 -7.58 7.27 -7.03
C VAL A 144 -7.67 6.94 -5.56
N ALA A 145 -8.80 7.25 -4.91
CA ALA A 145 -9.04 6.89 -3.51
C ALA A 145 -10.37 6.14 -3.36
N ILE A 146 -10.30 4.90 -2.91
CA ILE A 146 -11.48 4.03 -2.74
C ILE A 146 -11.50 3.48 -1.31
N GLY A 147 -12.45 3.92 -0.52
CA GLY A 147 -12.62 3.51 0.87
C GLY A 147 -13.02 4.66 1.78
N SER A 148 -13.59 4.34 2.94
CA SER A 148 -13.92 5.37 3.94
C SER A 148 -12.65 6.03 4.45
N LEU A 149 -12.55 7.34 4.35
CA LEU A 149 -11.41 8.17 4.74
C LEU A 149 -10.12 7.90 3.93
N ALA A 150 -10.20 7.22 2.78
CA ALA A 150 -9.04 7.00 1.92
C ALA A 150 -8.50 8.35 1.41
N GLY A 151 -7.24 8.66 1.70
CA GLY A 151 -6.59 9.91 1.31
C GLY A 151 -7.28 11.18 1.82
N THR A 152 -7.97 11.12 2.96
CA THR A 152 -8.82 12.25 3.42
C THR A 152 -8.05 13.54 3.69
N ALA A 153 -6.76 13.46 4.06
CA ALA A 153 -5.91 14.63 4.30
C ALA A 153 -5.17 15.14 3.06
N VAL A 154 -5.21 14.41 1.93
CA VAL A 154 -4.53 14.84 0.70
C VAL A 154 -5.04 16.22 0.31
N THR A 155 -4.10 17.14 0.11
CA THR A 155 -4.37 18.50 -0.38
C THR A 155 -3.81 18.69 -1.78
N THR A 156 -2.49 18.85 -1.90
CA THR A 156 -1.79 19.10 -3.17
C THR A 156 -1.12 17.88 -3.77
N GLY A 157 -1.07 16.75 -3.03
CA GLY A 157 -0.48 15.50 -3.52
C GLY A 157 -1.16 14.94 -4.76
N ILE A 158 -0.38 14.44 -5.71
CA ILE A 158 -0.86 13.95 -7.02
C ILE A 158 -0.42 12.52 -7.32
N SER A 159 -1.13 11.88 -8.25
CA SER A 159 -0.78 10.56 -8.79
C SER A 159 -0.74 9.44 -7.74
N ASN A 160 -1.57 9.52 -6.71
CA ASN A 160 -1.66 8.50 -5.67
C ASN A 160 -2.77 7.48 -5.97
N THR A 161 -2.51 6.20 -5.70
CA THR A 161 -3.50 5.12 -5.71
C THR A 161 -3.74 4.65 -4.28
N ILE A 162 -4.90 4.94 -3.71
CA ILE A 162 -5.22 4.77 -2.30
C ILE A 162 -6.49 3.93 -2.17
N ILE A 163 -6.38 2.67 -1.78
CA ILE A 163 -7.53 1.74 -1.74
C ILE A 163 -7.61 1.05 -0.38
N GLY A 164 -8.66 1.32 0.36
CA GLY A 164 -8.91 0.74 1.69
C GLY A 164 -9.36 1.77 2.71
N GLY A 165 -10.07 1.35 3.73
CA GLY A 165 -10.45 2.25 4.82
C GLY A 165 -9.21 2.78 5.54
N LEU A 166 -9.10 4.10 5.72
CA LEU A 166 -7.95 4.77 6.34
C LEU A 166 -6.62 4.51 5.62
N ALA A 167 -6.63 4.14 4.34
CA ALA A 167 -5.40 4.07 3.57
C ALA A 167 -4.93 5.49 3.25
N GLY A 168 -3.65 5.78 3.44
CA GLY A 168 -3.03 7.07 3.12
C GLY A 168 -3.78 8.29 3.69
N ASP A 169 -4.49 8.11 4.80
CA ASP A 169 -5.41 9.12 5.32
C ASP A 169 -4.72 10.35 5.94
N ALA A 170 -3.42 10.25 6.24
CA ALA A 170 -2.59 11.37 6.67
C ALA A 170 -1.77 12.04 5.55
N LEU A 171 -1.70 11.47 4.34
CA LEU A 171 -0.97 12.07 3.22
C LEU A 171 -1.50 13.48 2.94
N VAL A 172 -0.60 14.45 2.78
CA VAL A 172 -0.93 15.86 2.55
C VAL A 172 -0.43 16.31 1.17
N ASP A 173 0.87 16.49 1.02
CA ASP A 173 1.56 16.91 -0.20
C ASP A 173 2.56 15.81 -0.62
N ALA A 174 2.04 14.63 -0.86
CA ALA A 174 2.79 13.42 -1.13
C ALA A 174 2.37 12.81 -2.47
N ASP A 175 3.33 12.48 -3.31
CA ASP A 175 3.07 12.09 -4.70
C ASP A 175 3.41 10.63 -5.00
N SER A 176 2.70 10.08 -5.97
CA SER A 176 3.06 8.80 -6.61
C SER A 176 3.14 7.64 -5.62
N ASN A 177 2.27 7.62 -4.61
CA ASN A 177 2.17 6.53 -3.66
C ASN A 177 1.12 5.49 -4.08
N VAL A 178 1.38 4.24 -3.77
CA VAL A 178 0.41 3.15 -3.84
C VAL A 178 0.14 2.65 -2.43
N ALA A 179 -1.06 2.90 -1.89
CA ALA A 179 -1.49 2.46 -0.57
C ALA A 179 -2.73 1.59 -0.71
N ILE A 180 -2.60 0.27 -0.64
CA ILE A 180 -3.70 -0.68 -0.84
C ILE A 180 -3.84 -1.59 0.38
N GLY A 181 -4.93 -1.45 1.10
CA GLY A 181 -5.25 -2.19 2.32
C GLY A 181 -5.70 -1.26 3.44
N LYS A 182 -6.41 -1.82 4.43
CA LYS A 182 -6.82 -1.03 5.60
C LYS A 182 -5.59 -0.45 6.28
N SER A 183 -5.58 0.87 6.49
CA SER A 183 -4.50 1.61 7.15
C SER A 183 -3.11 1.41 6.53
N ALA A 184 -3.03 1.06 5.24
CA ALA A 184 -1.76 1.09 4.52
C ALA A 184 -1.29 2.55 4.40
N LEU A 185 -0.03 2.84 4.76
CA LEU A 185 0.59 4.17 4.69
C LEU A 185 -0.21 5.27 5.42
N SER A 186 -0.86 4.92 6.56
CA SER A 186 -1.84 5.82 7.19
C SER A 186 -1.24 6.96 8.01
N SER A 187 0.05 6.92 8.34
CA SER A 187 0.68 7.97 9.14
C SER A 187 1.57 8.93 8.35
N ASP A 188 1.88 8.60 7.10
CA ASP A 188 2.80 9.41 6.30
C ASP A 188 2.14 10.70 5.83
N THR A 189 2.88 11.80 5.94
CA THR A 189 2.38 13.13 5.56
C THR A 189 2.99 13.65 4.26
N LEU A 190 4.30 13.52 4.09
CA LEU A 190 5.06 14.12 2.99
C LEU A 190 6.00 13.13 2.26
N GLY A 191 5.85 11.82 2.53
CA GLY A 191 6.60 10.78 1.86
C GLY A 191 6.01 10.42 0.50
N SER A 192 6.83 10.44 -0.53
CA SER A 192 6.44 10.14 -1.91
C SER A 192 7.08 8.84 -2.42
N ARG A 193 6.49 8.24 -3.45
CA ARG A 193 7.01 7.06 -4.16
C ARG A 193 7.14 5.82 -3.28
N SER A 194 6.21 5.65 -2.33
CA SER A 194 6.05 4.45 -1.52
C SER A 194 5.05 3.48 -2.17
N ILE A 195 5.31 2.18 -2.05
CA ILE A 195 4.34 1.12 -2.37
C ILE A 195 4.03 0.37 -1.06
N ALA A 196 2.82 0.49 -0.56
CA ALA A 196 2.32 -0.17 0.64
C ALA A 196 1.07 -1.01 0.27
N ILE A 197 1.22 -2.31 0.13
CA ILE A 197 0.13 -3.23 -0.24
C ILE A 197 -0.06 -4.27 0.86
N GLY A 198 -1.16 -4.21 1.54
CA GLY A 198 -1.51 -5.08 2.67
C GLY A 198 -2.04 -4.28 3.85
N ALA A 199 -2.82 -4.92 4.72
CA ALA A 199 -3.31 -4.23 5.91
C ALA A 199 -2.12 -3.80 6.78
N SER A 200 -2.09 -2.52 7.15
CA SER A 200 -1.02 -1.90 7.96
C SER A 200 0.40 -2.01 7.37
N ALA A 201 0.55 -2.16 6.06
CA ALA A 201 1.86 -2.03 5.42
C ALA A 201 2.33 -0.58 5.53
N LEU A 202 3.59 -0.36 5.94
CA LEU A 202 4.18 0.97 6.22
C LEU A 202 3.30 1.85 7.13
N LEU A 203 2.67 1.22 8.13
CA LEU A 203 1.64 1.85 8.97
C LEU A 203 2.08 3.17 9.59
N VAL A 204 3.30 3.22 10.15
CA VAL A 204 3.81 4.38 10.88
C VAL A 204 4.87 5.18 10.12
N GLN A 205 5.10 4.87 8.83
CA GLN A 205 5.99 5.69 8.01
C GLN A 205 5.52 7.15 8.08
N ASN A 206 6.45 8.05 8.36
CA ASN A 206 6.10 9.47 8.41
C ASN A 206 7.32 10.37 8.15
N PHE A 207 7.31 11.02 7.01
CA PHE A 207 8.28 12.03 6.65
C PHE A 207 7.68 13.42 6.88
N THR A 208 8.35 14.23 7.68
CA THR A 208 7.94 15.61 8.01
C THR A 208 8.49 16.65 7.03
N SER A 209 9.18 16.21 6.00
CA SER A 209 9.65 17.00 4.86
C SER A 209 9.45 16.19 3.57
N ALA A 210 9.29 16.88 2.44
CA ALA A 210 9.13 16.21 1.14
C ALA A 210 10.29 15.25 0.87
N THR A 211 10.00 13.96 0.89
CA THR A 211 10.99 12.89 0.80
C THR A 211 10.55 11.80 -0.16
N ASN A 212 11.40 11.46 -1.10
CA ASN A 212 11.21 10.26 -1.93
C ASN A 212 11.67 9.03 -1.15
N SER A 213 10.74 8.30 -0.56
CA SER A 213 11.05 7.15 0.31
C SER A 213 11.58 5.96 -0.46
N TYR A 214 11.00 5.68 -1.65
CA TYR A 214 11.26 4.48 -2.46
C TYR A 214 11.13 3.17 -1.65
N ASN A 215 10.25 3.13 -0.65
CA ASN A 215 9.94 1.90 0.06
C ASN A 215 8.90 1.08 -0.71
N THR A 216 9.13 -0.22 -0.81
CA THR A 216 8.16 -1.19 -1.31
C THR A 216 7.85 -2.18 -0.19
N ALA A 217 6.62 -2.20 0.30
CA ALA A 217 6.16 -3.11 1.34
C ALA A 217 4.89 -3.83 0.87
N VAL A 218 4.97 -5.15 0.74
CA VAL A 218 3.86 -5.99 0.29
C VAL A 218 3.62 -7.12 1.27
N GLY A 219 2.53 -7.07 2.00
CA GLY A 219 2.14 -8.05 3.00
C GLY A 219 1.52 -7.43 4.24
N TYR A 220 0.88 -8.25 5.06
CA TYR A 220 0.33 -7.83 6.35
C TYR A 220 1.46 -7.34 7.27
N LEU A 221 1.35 -6.10 7.77
CA LEU A 221 2.35 -5.43 8.60
C LEU A 221 3.77 -5.39 8.01
N ALA A 222 3.91 -5.51 6.68
CA ALA A 222 5.22 -5.37 6.04
C ALA A 222 5.78 -3.98 6.31
N GLY A 223 6.96 -3.91 6.96
CA GLY A 223 7.56 -2.65 7.38
C GLY A 223 6.68 -1.82 8.32
N GLY A 224 5.83 -2.45 9.14
CA GLY A 224 4.81 -1.77 9.95
C GLY A 224 5.35 -0.70 10.90
N ALA A 225 6.57 -0.84 11.40
CA ALA A 225 7.24 0.14 12.28
C ALA A 225 8.20 1.10 11.55
N VAL A 226 8.34 1.01 10.22
CA VAL A 226 9.19 1.96 9.47
C VAL A 226 8.71 3.39 9.73
N THR A 227 9.63 4.25 10.17
CA THR A 227 9.36 5.67 10.38
C THR A 227 9.98 6.51 9.26
N THR A 228 11.29 6.62 9.24
CA THR A 228 12.04 7.43 8.25
C THR A 228 13.04 6.60 7.42
N GLY A 229 13.04 5.27 7.58
CA GLY A 229 13.82 4.37 6.71
C GLY A 229 13.41 4.49 5.24
N THR A 230 14.38 4.42 4.32
CA THR A 230 14.15 4.59 2.89
C THR A 230 14.75 3.47 2.04
N LYS A 231 14.22 3.30 0.82
CA LYS A 231 14.78 2.36 -0.18
C LYS A 231 14.78 0.90 0.28
N ASN A 232 13.78 0.52 1.07
CA ASN A 232 13.59 -0.85 1.51
C ASN A 232 12.64 -1.60 0.57
N THR A 233 12.94 -2.87 0.30
CA THR A 233 12.04 -3.81 -0.39
C THR A 233 11.63 -4.90 0.60
N LEU A 234 10.39 -4.90 1.03
CA LEU A 234 9.84 -5.74 2.10
C LEU A 234 8.64 -6.53 1.56
N MET A 235 8.79 -7.83 1.30
CA MET A 235 7.72 -8.65 0.72
C MET A 235 7.46 -9.90 1.56
N GLY A 236 6.32 -9.96 2.21
CA GLY A 236 5.90 -11.04 3.11
C GLY A 236 5.13 -10.53 4.32
N GLY A 237 4.44 -11.41 5.04
CA GLY A 237 3.81 -11.05 6.30
C GLY A 237 4.85 -10.82 7.39
N LEU A 238 4.72 -9.77 8.20
CA LEU A 238 5.62 -9.43 9.31
C LEU A 238 7.09 -9.32 8.87
N VAL A 239 7.34 -8.93 7.63
CA VAL A 239 8.70 -8.76 7.09
C VAL A 239 9.22 -7.38 7.48
N GLY A 240 10.41 -7.32 8.09
CA GLY A 240 11.01 -6.05 8.51
C GLY A 240 10.07 -5.18 9.33
N ASP A 241 9.18 -5.78 10.09
CA ASP A 241 8.09 -5.10 10.79
C ASP A 241 8.57 -4.30 12.03
N ALA A 242 9.80 -4.54 12.50
CA ALA A 242 10.44 -3.74 13.53
C ALA A 242 11.34 -2.60 12.99
N PHE A 243 11.64 -2.55 11.69
CA PHE A 243 12.44 -1.47 11.13
C PHE A 243 11.88 -0.10 11.52
N THR A 244 12.77 0.80 11.91
CA THR A 244 12.44 2.21 12.16
C THR A 244 13.12 3.12 11.15
N THR A 245 14.45 3.21 11.21
CA THR A 245 15.26 4.08 10.34
C THR A 245 16.17 3.29 9.39
N GLY A 246 16.16 1.95 9.45
CA GLY A 246 16.95 1.09 8.57
C GLY A 246 16.70 1.37 7.09
N THR A 247 17.75 1.39 6.27
CA THR A 247 17.67 1.78 4.86
C THR A 247 18.32 0.77 3.93
N ARG A 248 17.84 0.71 2.68
CA ARG A 248 18.42 -0.10 1.60
C ARG A 248 18.49 -1.59 1.93
N ASN A 249 17.46 -2.08 2.61
CA ASN A 249 17.33 -3.50 2.91
C ASN A 249 16.41 -4.19 1.89
N VAL A 250 16.73 -5.42 1.57
CA VAL A 250 15.86 -6.34 0.82
C VAL A 250 15.47 -7.48 1.74
N ALA A 251 14.22 -7.57 2.11
CA ALA A 251 13.67 -8.67 2.91
C ALA A 251 12.48 -9.29 2.20
N ILE A 252 12.58 -10.56 1.85
CA ILE A 252 11.54 -11.30 1.12
C ILE A 252 11.28 -12.63 1.83
N GLY A 253 10.08 -12.81 2.34
CA GLY A 253 9.66 -13.98 3.10
C GLY A 253 9.00 -13.61 4.41
N MET A 254 8.14 -14.48 4.93
CA MET A 254 7.49 -14.25 6.21
C MET A 254 8.55 -14.14 7.32
N SER A 255 8.47 -13.10 8.15
CA SER A 255 9.39 -12.81 9.26
C SER A 255 10.87 -12.68 8.87
N ALA A 256 11.21 -12.38 7.62
CA ALA A 256 12.57 -12.01 7.27
C ALA A 256 12.91 -10.64 7.88
N LEU A 257 14.08 -10.49 8.53
CA LEU A 257 14.53 -9.27 9.23
C LEU A 257 13.48 -8.68 10.20
N THR A 258 12.69 -9.52 10.85
CA THR A 258 11.55 -9.08 11.68
C THR A 258 11.98 -8.34 12.95
N ALA A 259 13.20 -8.59 13.52
CA ALA A 259 13.66 -7.94 14.74
C ALA A 259 14.53 -6.69 14.50
N ASP A 260 15.04 -6.48 13.28
CA ASP A 260 16.00 -5.41 13.02
C ASP A 260 15.35 -4.03 13.05
N THR A 261 15.96 -3.09 13.72
CA THR A 261 15.43 -1.74 13.87
C THR A 261 16.16 -0.70 13.01
N GLN A 262 17.49 -0.75 12.93
CA GLN A 262 18.29 0.30 12.29
C GLN A 262 19.44 -0.24 11.40
N GLY A 263 19.44 -1.54 11.09
CA GLY A 263 20.41 -2.13 10.17
C GLY A 263 20.18 -1.65 8.72
N ASN A 264 21.27 -1.47 7.98
CA ASN A 264 21.26 -1.04 6.59
C ASN A 264 21.94 -2.08 5.69
N TYR A 265 21.58 -2.10 4.41
CA TYR A 265 22.22 -2.92 3.37
C TYR A 265 22.17 -4.43 3.62
N SER A 266 21.17 -4.92 4.34
CA SER A 266 20.92 -6.35 4.48
C SER A 266 20.10 -6.89 3.30
N THR A 267 20.44 -8.11 2.84
CA THR A 267 19.61 -8.89 1.91
C THR A 267 19.20 -10.19 2.59
N ALA A 268 17.92 -10.37 2.86
CA ALA A 268 17.34 -11.53 3.52
C ALA A 268 16.20 -12.11 2.67
N ILE A 269 16.41 -13.28 2.08
CA ILE A 269 15.44 -13.92 1.19
C ILE A 269 15.12 -15.33 1.68
N GLY A 270 13.92 -15.53 2.18
CA GLY A 270 13.43 -16.79 2.75
C GLY A 270 12.66 -16.56 4.04
N HIS A 271 11.86 -17.55 4.44
CA HIS A 271 11.17 -17.54 5.73
C HIS A 271 12.19 -17.49 6.87
N GLY A 272 11.99 -16.61 7.86
CA GLY A 272 12.84 -16.55 9.07
C GLY A 272 14.29 -16.12 8.82
N THR A 273 14.65 -15.69 7.63
CA THR A 273 16.01 -15.30 7.27
C THR A 273 16.43 -14.06 8.05
N LEU A 274 17.60 -14.11 8.76
CA LEU A 274 18.10 -13.04 9.63
C LEU A 274 17.03 -12.52 10.61
N ALA A 275 16.15 -13.39 11.10
CA ALA A 275 14.97 -12.97 11.87
C ALA A 275 15.34 -12.30 13.21
N THR A 276 16.48 -12.64 13.82
CA THR A 276 16.93 -12.05 15.09
C THR A 276 17.95 -10.93 14.93
N GLN A 277 18.38 -10.62 13.68
CA GLN A 277 19.26 -9.48 13.44
C GLN A 277 18.64 -8.22 14.05
N ASN A 278 19.42 -7.50 14.88
CA ASN A 278 18.92 -6.28 15.49
C ASN A 278 20.04 -5.29 15.83
N PHE A 279 20.11 -4.24 15.05
CA PHE A 279 21.00 -3.11 15.30
C PHE A 279 20.20 -1.94 15.86
N THR A 280 20.54 -1.52 17.08
CA THR A 280 19.89 -0.41 17.79
C THR A 280 20.50 0.96 17.48
N SER A 281 21.46 1.01 16.56
CA SER A 281 22.05 2.20 15.97
C SER A 281 22.20 1.99 14.47
N SER A 282 22.24 3.07 13.68
CA SER A 282 22.43 2.98 12.24
C SER A 282 23.75 2.28 11.91
N THR A 283 23.66 1.05 11.41
CA THR A 283 24.80 0.19 11.12
C THR A 283 24.72 -0.38 9.71
N ASP A 284 25.79 -0.25 8.95
CA ASP A 284 25.93 -0.85 7.63
C ASP A 284 26.33 -2.33 7.78
N THR A 285 25.35 -3.20 7.70
CA THR A 285 25.49 -4.63 8.03
C THR A 285 26.17 -5.42 6.90
N TYR A 286 25.78 -5.15 5.66
CA TYR A 286 26.18 -5.90 4.46
C TYR A 286 26.00 -7.42 4.58
N ASN A 287 25.01 -7.88 5.34
CA ASN A 287 24.67 -9.29 5.42
C ASN A 287 23.84 -9.70 4.20
N THR A 288 24.20 -10.82 3.61
CA THR A 288 23.40 -11.48 2.56
C THR A 288 23.03 -12.88 3.01
N ALA A 289 21.75 -13.12 3.23
CA ALA A 289 21.24 -14.43 3.62
C ALA A 289 20.10 -14.88 2.69
N VAL A 290 20.18 -16.09 2.17
CA VAL A 290 19.17 -16.66 1.26
C VAL A 290 18.89 -18.12 1.64
N GLY A 291 17.66 -18.42 2.00
CA GLY A 291 17.22 -19.76 2.37
C GLY A 291 16.30 -19.77 3.58
N TYR A 292 15.62 -20.88 3.82
CA TYR A 292 14.82 -21.11 5.01
C TYR A 292 15.73 -21.04 6.26
N ASP A 293 15.42 -20.16 7.20
CA ASP A 293 16.16 -19.93 8.45
C ASP A 293 17.67 -19.68 8.26
N ALA A 294 18.11 -19.19 7.09
CA ALA A 294 19.50 -18.82 6.86
C ALA A 294 19.90 -17.67 7.79
N GLY A 295 20.92 -17.90 8.64
CA GLY A 295 21.37 -16.92 9.61
C GLY A 295 20.30 -16.48 10.61
N VAL A 296 19.32 -17.34 10.92
CA VAL A 296 18.15 -16.97 11.75
C VAL A 296 18.55 -16.41 13.13
N SER A 297 19.65 -16.87 13.71
CA SER A 297 20.15 -16.44 15.03
C SER A 297 21.14 -15.26 14.98
N VAL A 298 21.52 -14.76 13.79
CA VAL A 298 22.40 -13.59 13.66
C VAL A 298 21.77 -12.41 14.40
N THR A 299 22.54 -11.82 15.32
CA THR A 299 22.12 -10.65 16.10
C THR A 299 22.82 -9.36 15.61
N THR A 300 24.12 -9.26 15.90
CA THR A 300 24.97 -8.10 15.61
C THR A 300 26.12 -8.41 14.63
N GLY A 301 26.22 -9.66 14.17
CA GLY A 301 27.21 -10.06 13.15
C GLY A 301 27.02 -9.32 11.83
N ILE A 302 28.11 -8.91 11.18
CA ILE A 302 28.11 -8.13 9.94
C ILE A 302 28.94 -8.80 8.84
N ARG A 303 28.66 -8.40 7.58
CA ARG A 303 29.41 -8.83 6.39
C ARG A 303 29.45 -10.34 6.19
N ASN A 304 28.34 -11.01 6.53
CA ASN A 304 28.19 -12.45 6.32
C ASN A 304 27.46 -12.72 5.01
N THR A 305 27.91 -13.76 4.27
CA THR A 305 27.22 -14.33 3.11
C THR A 305 26.75 -15.73 3.47
N ILE A 306 25.44 -15.90 3.65
CA ILE A 306 24.81 -17.11 4.21
C ILE A 306 23.75 -17.61 3.21
N ILE A 307 24.05 -18.66 2.46
CA ILE A 307 23.17 -19.15 1.38
C ILE A 307 22.92 -20.65 1.54
N GLY A 308 21.69 -21.02 1.74
CA GLY A 308 21.23 -22.39 1.96
C GLY A 308 20.26 -22.49 3.13
N GLY A 309 19.38 -23.48 3.11
CA GLY A 309 18.51 -23.74 4.26
C GLY A 309 19.35 -24.02 5.51
N GLN A 310 19.06 -23.36 6.63
CA GLN A 310 19.78 -23.53 7.91
C GLN A 310 21.31 -23.34 7.80
N ALA A 311 21.80 -22.61 6.79
CA ALA A 311 23.18 -22.18 6.76
C ALA A 311 23.41 -21.14 7.86
N GLY A 312 24.50 -21.27 8.63
CA GLY A 312 24.85 -20.33 9.71
C GLY A 312 23.71 -20.01 10.69
N ASP A 313 22.80 -20.96 10.88
CA ASP A 313 21.56 -20.73 11.64
C ASP A 313 21.77 -20.49 13.14
N THR A 314 22.94 -20.82 13.68
CA THR A 314 23.34 -20.53 15.08
C THR A 314 24.31 -19.36 15.22
N LEU A 315 24.82 -18.78 14.13
CA LEU A 315 25.68 -17.59 14.19
C LEU A 315 24.95 -16.46 14.91
N THR A 316 25.65 -15.76 15.80
CA THR A 316 25.09 -14.64 16.56
C THR A 316 25.83 -13.33 16.27
N ASP A 317 26.97 -13.08 16.91
CA ASP A 317 27.82 -11.89 16.73
C ASP A 317 29.12 -12.28 16.01
N ALA A 318 28.97 -12.92 14.87
CA ALA A 318 30.07 -13.45 14.08
C ALA A 318 30.16 -12.71 12.73
N ASP A 319 31.36 -12.34 12.32
CA ASP A 319 31.60 -11.46 11.19
C ASP A 319 32.35 -12.12 10.05
N TYR A 320 32.16 -11.60 8.82
CA TYR A 320 32.95 -11.94 7.63
C TYR A 320 32.90 -13.43 7.27
N ASN A 321 31.80 -14.11 7.54
CA ASN A 321 31.65 -15.53 7.19
C ASN A 321 31.02 -15.71 5.81
N THR A 322 31.46 -16.75 5.11
CA THR A 322 30.81 -17.27 3.89
C THR A 322 30.34 -18.68 4.16
N ALA A 323 29.04 -18.89 4.30
CA ALA A 323 28.38 -20.16 4.47
C ALA A 323 27.49 -20.45 3.25
N LEU A 324 27.88 -21.39 2.39
CA LEU A 324 27.12 -21.73 1.18
C LEU A 324 26.82 -23.24 1.17
N GLY A 325 25.58 -23.59 1.36
CA GLY A 325 25.08 -24.96 1.39
C GLY A 325 24.18 -25.24 2.58
N PHE A 326 23.33 -26.24 2.48
CA PHE A 326 22.46 -26.64 3.59
C PHE A 326 23.29 -26.97 4.84
N GLY A 327 22.98 -26.31 5.99
CA GLY A 327 23.64 -26.56 7.27
C GLY A 327 25.15 -26.28 7.31
N SER A 328 25.70 -25.54 6.34
CA SER A 328 27.10 -25.06 6.43
C SER A 328 27.23 -24.07 7.59
N LEU A 329 28.30 -24.20 8.41
CA LEU A 329 28.46 -23.44 9.67
C LEU A 329 27.22 -23.50 10.59
N GLY A 330 26.49 -24.63 10.58
CA GLY A 330 25.19 -24.70 11.27
C GLY A 330 25.25 -24.66 12.79
N PHE A 331 26.42 -24.94 13.43
CA PHE A 331 26.58 -24.93 14.89
C PHE A 331 27.50 -23.84 15.43
N ASP A 332 28.13 -23.04 14.57
CA ASP A 332 29.01 -21.96 15.02
C ASP A 332 28.22 -20.77 15.56
N GLN A 333 28.71 -20.18 16.64
CA GLN A 333 28.05 -19.02 17.28
C GLN A 333 28.84 -17.74 17.10
N LEU A 334 30.13 -17.75 17.34
CA LEU A 334 30.99 -16.56 17.44
C LEU A 334 32.30 -16.69 16.64
N GLY A 335 32.37 -17.70 15.74
CA GLY A 335 33.50 -17.85 14.84
C GLY A 335 33.38 -16.89 13.64
N SER A 336 34.42 -16.12 13.40
CA SER A 336 34.49 -15.14 12.33
C SER A 336 35.51 -15.53 11.25
N ARG A 337 35.41 -14.90 10.06
CA ARG A 337 36.36 -15.04 8.94
C ARG A 337 36.48 -16.49 8.41
N THR A 338 35.37 -17.23 8.44
CA THR A 338 35.29 -18.62 7.97
C THR A 338 34.66 -18.72 6.59
N THR A 339 35.19 -19.58 5.74
CA THR A 339 34.60 -19.95 4.45
C THR A 339 34.19 -21.41 4.45
N ALA A 340 32.89 -21.69 4.42
CA ALA A 340 32.29 -23.03 4.43
C ALA A 340 31.37 -23.19 3.20
N ILE A 341 31.82 -23.93 2.19
CA ILE A 341 31.08 -24.12 0.93
C ILE A 341 30.81 -25.60 0.72
N GLY A 342 29.57 -26.00 0.74
CA GLY A 342 29.11 -27.37 0.56
C GLY A 342 28.09 -27.78 1.63
N TYR A 343 27.36 -28.87 1.35
CA TYR A 343 26.44 -29.45 2.33
C TYR A 343 27.20 -29.76 3.62
N LYS A 344 26.77 -29.16 4.73
CA LYS A 344 27.37 -29.28 6.08
C LYS A 344 28.90 -29.09 6.14
N ALA A 345 29.47 -28.26 5.26
CA ALA A 345 30.88 -27.87 5.41
C ALA A 345 31.05 -27.13 6.76
N LEU A 346 32.06 -27.53 7.56
CA LEU A 346 32.28 -27.05 8.94
C LEU A 346 30.98 -27.10 9.80
N GLY A 347 30.14 -28.11 9.55
CA GLY A 347 28.81 -28.19 10.14
C GLY A 347 28.79 -28.27 11.67
N THR A 348 29.86 -28.74 12.32
CA THR A 348 29.99 -28.81 13.78
C THR A 348 30.99 -27.81 14.37
N GLN A 349 31.57 -26.91 13.56
CA GLN A 349 32.39 -25.83 14.07
C GLN A 349 31.61 -25.04 15.14
N ARG A 350 32.27 -24.76 16.28
CA ARG A 350 31.58 -24.09 17.37
C ARG A 350 32.54 -23.29 18.25
N PHE A 351 32.58 -22.02 18.02
CA PHE A 351 33.23 -21.05 18.88
C PHE A 351 32.18 -20.36 19.77
N THR A 352 32.37 -20.46 21.08
CA THR A 352 31.50 -19.84 22.11
C THR A 352 32.06 -18.53 22.64
N SER A 353 33.20 -18.09 22.11
CA SER A 353 33.80 -16.76 22.30
C SER A 353 34.19 -16.19 20.96
N ALA A 354 34.22 -14.86 20.85
CA ALA A 354 34.59 -14.16 19.60
C ALA A 354 35.98 -14.66 19.16
N THR A 355 36.04 -15.33 18.02
CA THR A 355 37.26 -16.01 17.52
C THR A 355 37.37 -15.80 16.01
N ASP A 356 38.51 -15.29 15.57
CA ASP A 356 38.88 -15.28 14.16
C ASP A 356 39.38 -16.68 13.76
N ALA A 357 38.51 -17.49 13.19
CA ALA A 357 38.81 -18.89 12.93
C ALA A 357 39.72 -19.10 11.71
N TYR A 358 39.55 -18.25 10.64
CA TYR A 358 40.28 -18.35 9.39
C TYR A 358 40.22 -19.75 8.73
N ASN A 359 39.18 -20.53 8.98
CA ASN A 359 38.99 -21.82 8.34
C ASN A 359 38.42 -21.67 6.93
N THR A 360 38.92 -22.48 6.00
CA THR A 360 38.36 -22.65 4.66
C THR A 360 38.03 -24.11 4.40
N ALA A 361 36.74 -24.41 4.23
CA ALA A 361 36.29 -25.77 3.88
C ALA A 361 35.41 -25.74 2.63
N VAL A 362 35.77 -26.50 1.62
CA VAL A 362 35.05 -26.59 0.34
C VAL A 362 34.80 -28.04 -0.04
N GLY A 363 33.57 -28.47 -0.03
CA GLY A 363 33.14 -29.82 -0.39
C GLY A 363 32.00 -30.35 0.47
N TYR A 364 31.37 -31.46 0.04
CA TYR A 364 30.36 -32.15 0.82
C TYR A 364 30.99 -32.67 2.13
N ASN A 365 30.46 -32.27 3.27
CA ASN A 365 30.97 -32.60 4.62
C ASN A 365 32.47 -32.27 4.84
N ALA A 366 33.04 -31.30 4.10
CA ALA A 366 34.43 -30.91 4.30
C ALA A 366 34.58 -30.31 5.72
N GLY A 367 35.52 -30.86 6.49
CA GLY A 367 35.73 -30.46 7.88
C GLY A 367 34.50 -30.65 8.78
N LEU A 368 33.64 -31.63 8.51
CA LEU A 368 32.38 -31.80 9.25
C LEU A 368 32.59 -31.89 10.78
N ALA A 369 33.62 -32.62 11.25
CA ALA A 369 33.86 -32.78 12.66
C ALA A 369 34.74 -31.70 13.30
N VAL A 370 35.21 -30.70 12.53
CA VAL A 370 35.97 -29.55 13.10
C VAL A 370 35.10 -28.83 14.12
N THR A 371 35.62 -28.68 15.33
CA THR A 371 34.96 -27.98 16.42
C THR A 371 35.63 -26.63 16.72
N THR A 372 36.85 -26.62 17.22
CA THR A 372 37.61 -25.43 17.61
C THR A 372 38.92 -25.23 16.87
N GLY A 373 39.21 -26.09 15.89
CA GLY A 373 40.41 -25.96 15.03
C GLY A 373 40.45 -24.65 14.27
N LEU A 374 41.63 -24.07 14.15
CA LEU A 374 41.89 -22.76 13.53
C LEU A 374 42.76 -22.85 12.28
N GLN A 375 42.59 -21.91 11.36
CA GLN A 375 43.50 -21.71 10.20
C GLN A 375 43.65 -22.95 9.33
N ASN A 376 42.59 -23.73 9.19
CA ASN A 376 42.57 -24.94 8.35
C ASN A 376 42.14 -24.63 6.91
N THR A 377 42.75 -25.28 5.93
CA THR A 377 42.31 -25.27 4.52
C THR A 377 41.94 -26.68 4.11
N ILE A 378 40.65 -26.97 3.98
CA ILE A 378 40.06 -28.29 3.81
C ILE A 378 39.27 -28.31 2.49
N ILE A 379 39.82 -28.92 1.44
CA ILE A 379 39.19 -28.91 0.10
C ILE A 379 38.99 -30.36 -0.40
N GLY A 380 37.77 -30.68 -0.70
CA GLY A 380 37.33 -31.99 -1.20
C GLY A 380 36.18 -32.58 -0.40
N SER A 381 35.39 -33.45 -1.05
CA SER A 381 34.30 -34.16 -0.38
C SER A 381 34.88 -35.06 0.72
N LEU A 382 34.32 -34.97 1.93
CA LEU A 382 34.77 -35.68 3.14
C LEU A 382 36.24 -35.41 3.53
N ALA A 383 36.86 -34.36 2.98
CA ALA A 383 38.21 -33.98 3.38
C ALA A 383 38.17 -33.50 4.84
N GLY A 384 39.09 -33.96 5.67
CA GLY A 384 39.19 -33.56 7.07
C GLY A 384 37.92 -33.80 7.92
N ASP A 385 37.06 -34.72 7.51
CA ASP A 385 35.78 -34.99 8.18
C ASP A 385 35.90 -35.60 9.58
N ALA A 386 37.10 -36.05 9.97
CA ALA A 386 37.45 -36.53 11.32
C ALA A 386 38.36 -35.55 12.13
N LEU A 387 38.73 -34.40 11.55
CA LEU A 387 39.47 -33.38 12.31
C LEU A 387 38.55 -32.75 13.34
N THR A 388 39.01 -32.54 14.56
CA THR A 388 38.23 -31.93 15.64
C THR A 388 38.74 -30.54 16.00
N ASP A 389 39.91 -30.50 16.65
CA ASP A 389 40.56 -29.31 17.24
C ASP A 389 41.96 -29.02 16.65
N ALA A 390 42.25 -29.67 15.54
CA ALA A 390 43.54 -29.48 14.87
C ALA A 390 43.64 -28.16 14.12
N ASP A 391 44.79 -27.52 14.21
CA ASP A 391 45.11 -26.23 13.63
C ASP A 391 46.10 -26.36 12.45
N PHE A 392 46.07 -25.35 11.55
CA PHE A 392 47.07 -25.20 10.47
C PHE A 392 47.16 -26.40 9.51
N ASN A 393 46.08 -27.05 9.16
CA ASN A 393 46.01 -28.15 8.19
C ASN A 393 45.67 -27.71 6.79
#